data_69f26411e18ac16ca2536f2b90228a54
#
_entry.id   69f26411e18ac16ca2536f2b90228a54
#
_cell.length_a   1.000
_cell.length_b   1.000
_cell.length_c   1.000
_cell.angle_alpha   90.00
_cell.angle_beta   90.00
_cell.angle_gamma   90.00
#
_symmetry.space_group_name_H-M   'P 1'
#
loop_
_entity.id
_entity.type
_entity.pdbx_description
1 polymer ?
#
loop_
_entity_poly.entity_id
_entity_poly.type
_entity_poly.pdbx_seq_one_letter_code
_entity_poly.pdbx_strand_id
1 'polypeptide(L)'
;MQFMIAATPNTQLATDLKSRYDEHINAMTVTYQSSFVGDHATMMEYIDNVPDAVSPVKAKMVYVQVPKPDGSTALDLVWKFEVEMQDNWYEASVAAIAPHRIVTVVDWASDSPLPHPSFQTAPIPPTTPSPLPASYNIFPWGVNDPSEGERAIVQELGDKLASPVGWHTLPYKNDPQSDNIRQVGGSLWRETNTTWGNNVFAHENWEGRNEWVYNLRPQGAASKGDTSEGAVFDFDYDPKKTDSEDALNEAKKYIDATVTQLFYTSNMVHDLYYRYGFDEVSGNFQQHNFGRGGKEDDGVIANAQDGSGYNNANFMTPPDGQNGRCRMYLWNTANPYRDGDLEAGIVIHELSHGLSTRLTGGPANSGCLGWGESGGMGEGWGDFLATTIRSTSSYSDYAMGAWAANRPTGIRNFIYSTDKAINPSTYKTLDKPGYWGVHAIGEVWAEMLWVVSQKLINKHGYSDSLFPPAPLEDGTIPTGNFYRPKEYDVHGKAKPLVPIHGNSLIVQLVLNGMKLQDCHPSFFDARDAIIQADAVLTGGENFCELWEGFAERGLGVDATVVGKTPWGGGIREDGFKVPTVCNGGEEDPDDGEDDDCGFFGC
;
A
#
# COMPACT_ATOMS: atom_id res chain seq x y z
N MET A 1 2.69 32.22 15.93
CA MET A 1 3.18 33.32 15.07
C MET A 1 4.46 32.97 14.28
N GLN A 2 5.56 32.48 14.88
CA GLN A 2 6.75 32.10 14.09
C GLN A 2 6.45 31.03 13.03
N PHE A 3 5.60 30.07 13.37
CA PHE A 3 5.11 29.07 12.42
C PHE A 3 4.34 29.75 11.26
N MET A 4 3.39 30.64 11.56
CA MET A 4 2.60 31.33 10.53
C MET A 4 3.46 32.14 9.55
N ILE A 5 4.51 32.80 10.04
CA ILE A 5 5.48 33.51 9.19
C ILE A 5 6.18 32.58 8.19
N ALA A 6 6.39 31.32 8.58
CA ALA A 6 7.04 30.33 7.74
C ALA A 6 6.06 29.57 6.83
N ALA A 7 4.82 29.39 7.26
CA ALA A 7 3.81 28.55 6.59
C ALA A 7 3.00 29.32 5.55
N THR A 8 2.77 30.65 5.76
CA THR A 8 1.94 31.41 4.81
C THR A 8 2.61 31.52 3.42
N PRO A 9 1.89 31.16 2.35
CA PRO A 9 2.37 31.36 0.98
C PRO A 9 2.38 32.85 0.56
N ASN A 10 1.70 33.70 1.32
CA ASN A 10 1.61 35.13 1.06
C ASN A 10 2.86 35.86 1.60
N THR A 11 3.82 36.17 0.72
CA THR A 11 5.07 36.82 1.08
C THR A 11 4.90 38.24 1.66
N GLN A 12 3.84 38.95 1.26
CA GLN A 12 3.52 40.27 1.82
C GLN A 12 3.01 40.13 3.25
N LEU A 13 2.12 39.16 3.51
CA LEU A 13 1.66 38.85 4.85
C LEU A 13 2.82 38.38 5.73
N ALA A 14 3.69 37.49 5.23
CA ALA A 14 4.88 37.05 5.98
C ALA A 14 5.77 38.21 6.41
N THR A 15 5.91 39.23 5.55
CA THR A 15 6.67 40.43 5.85
C THR A 15 5.97 41.32 6.88
N ASP A 16 4.65 41.48 6.77
CA ASP A 16 3.83 42.22 7.75
C ASP A 16 3.86 41.56 9.12
N LEU A 17 3.68 40.23 9.16
CA LEU A 17 3.75 39.43 10.41
C LEU A 17 5.10 39.56 11.14
N LYS A 18 6.20 39.70 10.38
CA LYS A 18 7.53 39.96 10.97
C LYS A 18 7.68 41.40 11.50
N SER A 19 7.18 42.37 10.75
CA SER A 19 7.35 43.80 11.09
C SER A 19 6.42 44.26 12.19
N ARG A 20 5.23 43.67 12.30
CA ARG A 20 4.17 44.00 13.27
C ARG A 20 3.88 42.82 14.22
N TYR A 21 4.91 42.09 14.59
CA TYR A 21 4.82 40.83 15.33
C TYR A 21 4.00 40.97 16.63
N ASP A 22 4.32 41.98 17.44
CA ASP A 22 3.63 42.18 18.73
C ASP A 22 2.17 42.66 18.57
N GLU A 23 1.87 43.40 17.50
CA GLU A 23 0.49 43.83 17.22
C GLU A 23 -0.38 42.61 16.87
N HIS A 24 0.12 41.71 16.02
CA HIS A 24 -0.61 40.48 15.67
C HIS A 24 -0.78 39.55 16.85
N ILE A 25 0.23 39.38 17.71
CA ILE A 25 0.11 38.59 18.93
C ILE A 25 -0.96 39.18 19.87
N ASN A 26 -0.95 40.49 20.06
CA ASN A 26 -1.91 41.17 20.94
C ASN A 26 -3.36 41.14 20.40
N ALA A 27 -3.53 40.93 19.11
CA ALA A 27 -4.85 40.76 18.48
C ALA A 27 -5.44 39.35 18.65
N MET A 28 -4.59 38.35 18.97
CA MET A 28 -5.05 36.98 19.23
C MET A 28 -5.76 36.88 20.58
N THR A 29 -6.78 36.04 20.63
CA THR A 29 -7.48 35.72 21.87
C THR A 29 -7.45 34.21 22.11
N VAL A 30 -7.24 33.81 23.35
CA VAL A 30 -7.18 32.39 23.72
C VAL A 30 -8.40 32.06 24.55
N THR A 31 -9.13 31.04 24.10
CA THR A 31 -10.27 30.45 24.82
C THR A 31 -9.95 29.01 25.21
N TYR A 32 -10.56 28.51 26.26
CA TYR A 32 -10.29 27.19 26.79
C TYR A 32 -11.57 26.35 26.75
N GLN A 33 -11.44 25.13 26.23
CA GLN A 33 -12.53 24.15 26.28
C GLN A 33 -12.00 22.89 26.98
N SER A 34 -12.74 22.46 28.00
CA SER A 34 -12.47 21.18 28.65
C SER A 34 -13.43 20.14 28.10
N SER A 35 -12.90 19.03 27.64
CA SER A 35 -13.65 17.83 27.33
C SER A 35 -13.33 16.74 28.36
N PHE A 36 -14.35 16.00 28.78
CA PHE A 36 -14.18 14.87 29.68
C PHE A 36 -14.34 13.59 28.88
N VAL A 37 -13.32 12.77 28.89
CA VAL A 37 -13.37 11.40 28.33
C VAL A 37 -13.05 10.45 29.50
N GLY A 38 -14.08 9.80 30.03
CA GLY A 38 -13.96 9.03 31.27
C GLY A 38 -13.56 9.92 32.45
N ASP A 39 -12.63 9.45 33.29
CA ASP A 39 -12.13 10.17 34.47
C ASP A 39 -11.03 11.21 34.14
N HIS A 40 -10.74 11.47 32.89
CA HIS A 40 -9.69 12.40 32.46
C HIS A 40 -10.27 13.65 31.79
N ALA A 41 -9.96 14.82 32.38
CA ALA A 41 -10.22 16.12 31.74
C ALA A 41 -9.09 16.44 30.77
N THR A 42 -9.41 16.62 29.49
CA THR A 42 -8.48 17.14 28.50
C THR A 42 -8.78 18.61 28.25
N MET A 43 -7.78 19.46 28.42
CA MET A 43 -7.91 20.88 28.15
C MET A 43 -7.36 21.19 26.76
N MET A 44 -8.20 21.78 25.92
CA MET A 44 -7.84 22.26 24.59
C MET A 44 -7.89 23.79 24.59
N GLU A 45 -6.88 24.42 24.06
CA GLU A 45 -6.84 25.86 23.85
C GLU A 45 -7.22 26.17 22.40
N TYR A 46 -8.07 27.16 22.20
CA TYR A 46 -8.43 27.70 20.89
C TYR A 46 -7.90 29.12 20.78
N ILE A 47 -7.12 29.37 19.75
CA ILE A 47 -6.51 30.68 19.49
C ILE A 47 -7.23 31.30 18.30
N ASP A 48 -8.00 32.34 18.56
CA ASP A 48 -8.73 33.12 17.57
C ASP A 48 -7.87 34.25 17.02
N ASN A 49 -8.24 34.78 15.84
CA ASN A 49 -7.59 35.87 15.13
C ASN A 49 -6.14 35.58 14.76
N VAL A 50 -5.81 34.32 14.50
CA VAL A 50 -4.51 33.96 13.94
C VAL A 50 -4.50 34.34 12.45
N PRO A 51 -3.59 35.20 12.02
CA PRO A 51 -3.53 35.62 10.61
C PRO A 51 -3.34 34.45 9.66
N ASP A 52 -4.08 34.42 8.55
CA ASP A 52 -4.07 33.38 7.51
C ASP A 52 -4.66 32.02 7.93
N ALA A 53 -5.09 31.86 9.18
CA ALA A 53 -5.85 30.70 9.59
C ALA A 53 -7.35 30.93 9.29
N VAL A 54 -8.02 29.90 8.72
CA VAL A 54 -9.44 29.95 8.34
C VAL A 54 -10.38 29.54 9.48
N SER A 55 -9.83 28.93 10.52
CA SER A 55 -10.53 28.54 11.76
C SER A 55 -9.66 28.82 12.99
N PRO A 56 -10.24 28.85 14.21
CA PRO A 56 -9.46 28.95 15.44
C PRO A 56 -8.41 27.86 15.54
N VAL A 57 -7.16 28.25 15.79
CA VAL A 57 -6.05 27.30 15.92
C VAL A 57 -6.20 26.52 17.23
N LYS A 58 -6.30 25.20 17.15
CA LYS A 58 -6.34 24.33 18.32
C LYS A 58 -4.93 24.11 18.84
N ALA A 59 -4.75 24.21 20.16
CA ALA A 59 -3.47 24.01 20.81
C ALA A 59 -3.60 23.14 22.06
N LYS A 60 -2.66 22.21 22.23
CA LYS A 60 -2.53 21.42 23.46
C LYS A 60 -1.08 21.13 23.78
N MET A 61 -0.79 20.97 25.07
CA MET A 61 0.54 20.60 25.52
C MET A 61 0.66 19.08 25.59
N VAL A 62 1.66 18.52 24.92
CA VAL A 62 1.92 17.07 24.86
C VAL A 62 3.41 16.78 24.96
N TYR A 63 3.75 15.53 25.30
CA TYR A 63 5.11 15.05 25.17
C TYR A 63 5.29 14.33 23.83
N VAL A 64 6.35 14.66 23.10
CA VAL A 64 6.74 13.94 21.89
C VAL A 64 8.11 13.30 22.07
N GLN A 65 8.28 12.14 21.48
CA GLN A 65 9.52 11.41 21.51
C GLN A 65 10.44 11.91 20.40
N VAL A 66 11.63 12.39 20.75
CA VAL A 66 12.60 12.94 19.80
C VAL A 66 13.87 12.11 19.81
N PRO A 67 14.34 11.59 18.66
CA PRO A 67 15.61 10.87 18.60
C PRO A 67 16.78 11.81 18.84
N LYS A 68 17.79 11.34 19.58
CA LYS A 68 19.05 12.03 19.81
C LYS A 68 20.15 11.50 18.90
N PRO A 69 21.20 12.30 18.65
CA PRO A 69 22.34 11.90 17.81
C PRO A 69 23.09 10.65 18.33
N ASP A 70 22.95 10.32 19.62
CA ASP A 70 23.57 9.15 20.24
C ASP A 70 22.71 7.88 20.13
N GLY A 71 21.60 7.92 19.38
CA GLY A 71 20.68 6.82 19.20
C GLY A 71 19.68 6.63 20.35
N SER A 72 19.80 7.42 21.44
CA SER A 72 18.78 7.46 22.50
C SER A 72 17.60 8.35 22.12
N THR A 73 16.50 8.24 22.86
CA THR A 73 15.32 9.09 22.69
C THR A 73 15.11 9.97 23.91
N ALA A 74 14.61 11.20 23.69
CA ALA A 74 14.15 12.08 24.73
C ALA A 74 12.65 12.36 24.60
N LEU A 75 12.00 12.67 25.71
CA LEU A 75 10.65 13.22 25.72
C LEU A 75 10.76 14.74 25.81
N ASP A 76 10.38 15.42 24.74
CA ASP A 76 10.30 16.87 24.70
C ASP A 76 8.85 17.31 24.95
N LEU A 77 8.67 18.23 25.89
CA LEU A 77 7.38 18.88 26.09
C LEU A 77 7.16 19.90 24.97
N VAL A 78 6.08 19.75 24.22
CA VAL A 78 5.75 20.59 23.07
C VAL A 78 4.34 21.14 23.15
N TRP A 79 4.12 22.26 22.54
CA TRP A 79 2.83 22.71 22.08
C TRP A 79 2.53 22.08 20.74
N LYS A 80 1.46 21.31 20.65
CA LYS A 80 0.92 20.76 19.42
C LYS A 80 -0.20 21.65 18.95
N PHE A 81 -0.06 22.19 17.73
CA PHE A 81 -1.01 23.08 17.10
C PHE A 81 -1.65 22.40 15.89
N GLU A 82 -2.96 22.57 15.75
CA GLU A 82 -3.68 22.28 14.51
C GLU A 82 -4.05 23.62 13.87
N VAL A 83 -3.54 23.88 12.67
CA VAL A 83 -3.67 25.16 11.95
C VAL A 83 -4.30 24.89 10.59
N GLU A 84 -5.55 25.26 10.43
CA GLU A 84 -6.25 25.21 9.15
C GLU A 84 -6.02 26.50 8.38
N MET A 85 -5.48 26.41 7.16
CA MET A 85 -5.27 27.49 6.21
C MET A 85 -6.12 27.24 4.97
N GLN A 86 -6.16 28.17 4.01
CA GLN A 86 -7.02 28.05 2.84
C GLN A 86 -6.71 26.80 2.00
N ASP A 87 -5.42 26.47 1.84
CA ASP A 87 -4.94 25.38 0.98
C ASP A 87 -4.15 24.30 1.75
N ASN A 88 -3.99 24.45 3.07
CA ASN A 88 -3.15 23.59 3.89
C ASN A 88 -3.78 23.39 5.27
N TRP A 89 -3.56 22.24 5.86
CA TRP A 89 -3.94 21.94 7.24
C TRP A 89 -2.74 21.36 7.99
N TYR A 90 -2.10 22.21 8.78
CA TYR A 90 -0.88 21.83 9.49
C TYR A 90 -1.15 21.30 10.90
N GLU A 91 -0.48 20.21 11.25
CA GLU A 91 -0.21 19.82 12.62
C GLU A 91 1.25 20.15 12.92
N ALA A 92 1.51 21.10 13.80
CA ALA A 92 2.85 21.53 14.16
C ALA A 92 3.13 21.30 15.63
N SER A 93 4.26 20.69 15.95
CA SER A 93 4.77 20.54 17.33
C SER A 93 5.93 21.51 17.55
N VAL A 94 5.79 22.38 18.52
CA VAL A 94 6.77 23.42 18.87
C VAL A 94 7.23 23.23 20.31
N ALA A 95 8.55 23.23 20.57
CA ALA A 95 9.09 23.06 21.91
C ALA A 95 8.51 24.09 22.88
N ALA A 96 7.96 23.63 24.00
CA ALA A 96 7.35 24.51 25.03
C ALA A 96 8.40 25.36 25.75
N ILE A 97 9.66 24.93 25.75
CA ILE A 97 10.79 25.58 26.40
C ILE A 97 11.64 26.27 25.33
N ALA A 98 12.09 27.49 25.64
CA ALA A 98 12.97 28.25 24.75
C ALA A 98 14.32 27.53 24.50
N PRO A 99 14.87 27.58 23.27
CA PRO A 99 14.34 28.28 22.12
C PRO A 99 13.18 27.51 21.47
N HIS A 100 12.01 28.08 21.36
CA HIS A 100 10.79 27.46 20.87
C HIS A 100 10.96 26.95 19.41
N ARG A 101 11.73 25.89 19.25
CA ARG A 101 12.00 25.28 17.93
C ARG A 101 10.81 24.46 17.45
N ILE A 102 10.60 24.44 16.17
CA ILE A 102 9.67 23.48 15.54
C ILE A 102 10.31 22.09 15.63
N VAL A 103 9.58 21.14 16.20
CA VAL A 103 10.03 19.75 16.40
C VAL A 103 9.54 18.88 15.25
N THR A 104 8.25 19.00 14.91
CA THR A 104 7.63 18.30 13.78
C THR A 104 6.59 19.22 13.13
N VAL A 105 6.40 19.05 11.83
CA VAL A 105 5.30 19.64 11.06
C VAL A 105 4.77 18.58 10.12
N VAL A 106 3.46 18.39 10.11
CA VAL A 106 2.74 17.55 9.15
C VAL A 106 1.70 18.44 8.49
N ASP A 107 1.59 18.39 7.18
CA ASP A 107 0.53 19.05 6.42
C ASP A 107 -0.50 17.98 6.02
N TRP A 108 -1.69 18.07 6.60
CA TRP A 108 -2.78 17.13 6.37
C TRP A 108 -3.59 17.45 5.12
N ALA A 109 -3.45 18.64 4.56
CA ALA A 109 -4.22 19.11 3.40
C ALA A 109 -3.38 19.21 2.13
N SER A 110 -2.07 18.90 2.19
CA SER A 110 -1.19 19.04 1.03
C SER A 110 -1.62 18.19 -0.17
N ASP A 111 -2.58 17.29 0.01
CA ASP A 111 -3.11 16.41 -1.03
C ASP A 111 -4.64 16.24 -0.95
N SER A 112 -5.38 17.18 -0.34
CA SER A 112 -6.83 17.21 -0.55
C SER A 112 -7.07 17.53 -2.03
N PRO A 113 -7.50 16.55 -2.84
CA PRO A 113 -7.84 16.88 -4.21
C PRO A 113 -9.03 17.82 -4.12
N LEU A 114 -8.91 18.99 -4.73
CA LEU A 114 -10.09 19.71 -5.21
C LEU A 114 -11.02 18.69 -5.85
N PRO A 115 -12.35 18.72 -5.60
CA PRO A 115 -13.25 17.77 -6.20
C PRO A 115 -13.01 17.79 -7.70
N HIS A 116 -12.34 16.75 -8.20
CA HIS A 116 -12.01 16.64 -9.61
C HIS A 116 -13.31 16.65 -10.41
N PRO A 117 -13.44 17.53 -11.39
CA PRO A 117 -14.45 17.34 -12.43
C PRO A 117 -14.16 15.97 -13.03
N SER A 118 -15.16 15.08 -12.95
CA SER A 118 -15.28 13.79 -13.64
C SER A 118 -14.03 13.34 -14.38
N PHE A 119 -13.48 12.17 -14.04
CA PHE A 119 -12.46 11.47 -14.84
C PHE A 119 -12.86 11.44 -16.32
N GLN A 120 -12.53 12.48 -17.05
CA GLN A 120 -12.17 12.33 -18.42
C GLN A 120 -10.72 11.83 -18.34
N THR A 121 -10.53 10.57 -18.70
CA THR A 121 -9.21 10.07 -19.05
C THR A 121 -8.59 11.16 -19.92
N ALA A 122 -7.57 11.86 -19.39
CA ALA A 122 -6.85 12.84 -20.20
C ALA A 122 -6.44 12.08 -21.47
N PRO A 123 -6.76 12.56 -22.66
CA PRO A 123 -6.36 11.87 -23.87
C PRO A 123 -4.85 11.64 -23.77
N ILE A 124 -4.42 10.40 -23.94
CA ILE A 124 -2.99 10.09 -24.03
C ILE A 124 -2.38 11.10 -25.00
N PRO A 125 -1.35 11.87 -24.59
CA PRO A 125 -0.80 12.89 -25.48
C PRO A 125 -0.51 12.25 -26.85
N PRO A 126 -0.88 12.88 -27.97
CA PRO A 126 -0.76 12.28 -29.31
C PRO A 126 0.68 11.91 -29.74
N THR A 127 1.65 12.11 -28.86
CA THR A 127 3.08 11.80 -29.04
C THR A 127 3.55 10.61 -28.19
N THR A 128 2.63 9.93 -27.48
CA THR A 128 3.00 8.75 -26.69
C THR A 128 3.29 7.56 -27.62
N PRO A 129 4.46 6.88 -27.52
CA PRO A 129 4.74 5.73 -28.37
C PRO A 129 3.78 4.59 -28.07
N SER A 130 3.50 3.77 -29.09
CA SER A 130 2.78 2.53 -28.87
C SER A 130 3.67 1.55 -28.12
N PRO A 131 3.13 0.80 -27.14
CA PRO A 131 3.92 -0.19 -26.42
C PRO A 131 4.44 -1.28 -27.37
N LEU A 132 5.72 -1.64 -27.22
CA LEU A 132 6.28 -2.80 -27.89
C LEU A 132 6.16 -4.02 -26.97
N PRO A 133 5.82 -5.21 -27.50
CA PRO A 133 5.80 -6.42 -26.71
C PRO A 133 7.22 -6.80 -26.30
N ALA A 134 7.35 -7.43 -25.12
CA ALA A 134 8.57 -8.11 -24.75
C ALA A 134 8.24 -9.56 -24.36
N SER A 135 9.19 -10.47 -24.61
CA SER A 135 9.04 -11.89 -24.30
C SER A 135 9.98 -12.27 -23.17
N TYR A 136 9.48 -13.01 -22.18
CA TYR A 136 10.20 -13.37 -20.97
C TYR A 136 10.12 -14.88 -20.75
N ASN A 137 11.26 -15.54 -20.54
CA ASN A 137 11.31 -16.91 -20.05
C ASN A 137 11.26 -16.90 -18.51
N ILE A 138 10.08 -17.08 -17.94
CA ILE A 138 9.79 -16.88 -16.52
C ILE A 138 8.79 -17.92 -16.01
N PHE A 139 8.59 -17.99 -14.69
CA PHE A 139 7.42 -18.63 -14.10
C PHE A 139 6.22 -17.72 -14.32
N PRO A 140 5.21 -18.16 -15.12
CA PRO A 140 4.10 -17.28 -15.50
C PRO A 140 3.26 -16.83 -14.30
N TRP A 141 2.54 -15.73 -14.47
CA TRP A 141 1.54 -15.28 -13.50
C TRP A 141 0.58 -16.41 -13.15
N GLY A 142 0.40 -16.68 -11.84
CA GLY A 142 -0.35 -17.82 -11.33
C GLY A 142 0.51 -19.03 -10.92
N VAL A 143 1.80 -19.06 -11.28
CA VAL A 143 2.79 -19.99 -10.73
C VAL A 143 3.54 -19.30 -9.60
N ASN A 144 3.46 -19.85 -8.40
CA ASN A 144 4.09 -19.21 -7.23
C ASN A 144 5.60 -19.34 -7.21
N ASP A 145 6.11 -20.53 -7.47
CA ASP A 145 7.51 -20.85 -7.30
C ASP A 145 7.92 -22.06 -8.15
N PRO A 146 9.22 -22.37 -8.24
CA PRO A 146 9.75 -23.50 -9.02
C PRO A 146 9.23 -24.89 -8.64
N SER A 147 8.56 -25.06 -7.51
CA SER A 147 7.96 -26.37 -7.12
C SER A 147 6.52 -26.54 -7.60
N GLU A 148 5.86 -25.45 -8.00
CA GLU A 148 4.45 -25.45 -8.41
C GLU A 148 4.26 -25.44 -9.93
N GLY A 149 5.29 -25.10 -10.71
CA GLY A 149 5.17 -25.10 -12.16
C GLY A 149 6.48 -24.93 -12.90
N GLU A 150 6.37 -24.88 -14.22
CA GLU A 150 7.49 -24.80 -15.14
C GLU A 150 7.61 -23.37 -15.70
N ARG A 151 8.80 -22.98 -16.08
CA ARG A 151 9.03 -21.74 -16.83
C ARG A 151 8.46 -21.84 -18.24
N ALA A 152 7.98 -20.72 -18.73
CA ALA A 152 7.49 -20.57 -20.10
C ALA A 152 7.88 -19.21 -20.68
N ILE A 153 7.95 -19.15 -22.01
CA ILE A 153 8.09 -17.87 -22.69
C ILE A 153 6.71 -17.21 -22.75
N VAL A 154 6.57 -16.08 -22.06
CA VAL A 154 5.37 -15.26 -22.03
C VAL A 154 5.66 -13.94 -22.73
N GLN A 155 4.74 -13.51 -23.59
CA GLN A 155 4.80 -12.20 -24.23
C GLN A 155 3.85 -11.24 -23.53
N GLU A 156 4.37 -10.06 -23.17
CA GLU A 156 3.58 -9.02 -22.49
C GLU A 156 3.75 -7.66 -23.16
N LEU A 157 2.66 -6.89 -23.10
CA LEU A 157 2.59 -5.48 -23.53
C LEU A 157 2.41 -4.52 -22.35
N GLY A 158 2.06 -5.05 -21.18
CA GLY A 158 1.52 -4.30 -20.06
C GLY A 158 0.03 -3.95 -20.23
N ASP A 159 -0.61 -3.57 -19.12
CA ASP A 159 -2.01 -3.11 -19.15
C ASP A 159 -2.11 -1.72 -19.81
N LYS A 160 -3.05 -1.55 -20.71
CA LYS A 160 -3.20 -0.30 -21.50
C LYS A 160 -3.51 0.94 -20.66
N LEU A 161 -4.11 0.78 -19.49
CA LEU A 161 -4.39 1.89 -18.57
C LEU A 161 -3.23 2.15 -17.63
N ALA A 162 -2.72 1.10 -17.00
CA ALA A 162 -1.65 1.19 -16.03
C ALA A 162 -0.29 1.50 -16.68
N SER A 163 -0.02 0.87 -17.82
CA SER A 163 1.27 0.95 -18.53
C SER A 163 1.08 1.33 -20.00
N PRO A 164 0.59 2.53 -20.31
CA PRO A 164 0.17 2.91 -21.68
C PRO A 164 1.32 2.93 -22.70
N VAL A 165 2.56 2.97 -22.25
CA VAL A 165 3.78 2.89 -23.12
C VAL A 165 4.49 1.53 -23.00
N GLY A 166 3.89 0.56 -22.32
CA GLY A 166 4.52 -0.72 -21.97
C GLY A 166 5.53 -0.60 -20.84
N TRP A 167 6.17 -1.72 -20.49
CA TRP A 167 7.06 -1.82 -19.34
C TRP A 167 8.48 -1.33 -19.57
N HIS A 168 8.91 -1.17 -20.81
CA HIS A 168 10.29 -0.82 -21.18
C HIS A 168 10.46 0.60 -21.72
N THR A 169 9.47 1.45 -21.54
CA THR A 169 9.48 2.81 -22.09
C THR A 169 9.25 3.83 -21.01
N LEU A 170 10.01 4.92 -21.03
CA LEU A 170 9.85 6.08 -20.13
C LEU A 170 10.31 7.36 -20.85
N PRO A 171 9.84 8.55 -20.41
CA PRO A 171 10.32 9.80 -20.98
C PRO A 171 11.78 10.07 -20.59
N TYR A 172 12.57 10.62 -21.49
CA TYR A 172 13.94 11.05 -21.17
C TYR A 172 14.00 12.04 -19.99
N LYS A 173 13.00 12.90 -19.83
CA LYS A 173 12.96 13.90 -18.73
C LYS A 173 12.87 13.25 -17.35
N ASN A 174 12.24 12.08 -17.23
CA ASN A 174 12.05 11.34 -15.99
C ASN A 174 13.01 10.15 -15.86
N ASP A 175 13.94 9.96 -16.82
CA ASP A 175 14.88 8.85 -16.79
C ASP A 175 16.05 9.15 -15.85
N PRO A 176 16.27 8.39 -14.77
CA PRO A 176 17.41 8.57 -13.87
C PRO A 176 18.80 8.49 -14.53
N GLN A 177 18.88 7.94 -15.74
CA GLN A 177 20.11 7.90 -16.54
C GLN A 177 20.24 9.07 -17.54
N SER A 178 19.28 9.98 -17.61
CA SER A 178 19.16 11.01 -18.65
C SER A 178 20.43 11.85 -18.88
N ASP A 179 21.17 12.17 -17.83
CA ASP A 179 22.40 12.96 -17.91
C ASP A 179 23.54 12.24 -18.66
N ASN A 180 23.49 10.92 -18.77
CA ASN A 180 24.55 10.06 -19.32
C ASN A 180 24.16 9.36 -20.61
N ILE A 181 22.95 9.58 -21.12
CA ILE A 181 22.47 8.98 -22.35
C ILE A 181 22.14 10.04 -23.39
N ARG A 182 22.52 9.75 -24.62
CA ARG A 182 22.19 10.63 -25.74
C ARG A 182 20.75 10.38 -26.21
N GLN A 183 19.94 11.43 -26.22
CA GLN A 183 18.62 11.40 -26.82
C GLN A 183 18.73 11.04 -28.31
N VAL A 184 18.05 9.97 -28.73
CA VAL A 184 18.11 9.45 -30.10
C VAL A 184 17.00 10.08 -30.95
N GLY A 185 17.39 10.65 -32.09
CA GLY A 185 16.43 11.11 -33.11
C GLY A 185 15.48 12.23 -32.69
N GLY A 186 15.74 12.91 -31.57
CA GLY A 186 14.84 13.94 -31.03
C GLY A 186 13.57 13.38 -30.38
N SER A 187 13.49 12.07 -30.15
CA SER A 187 12.39 11.44 -29.41
C SER A 187 12.34 11.95 -27.97
N LEU A 188 11.16 12.19 -27.45
CA LEU A 188 10.93 12.50 -26.04
C LEU A 188 10.91 11.25 -25.14
N TRP A 189 10.83 10.06 -25.75
CA TRP A 189 10.70 8.76 -25.10
C TRP A 189 11.90 7.88 -25.38
N ARG A 190 12.34 7.18 -24.36
CA ARG A 190 13.38 6.14 -24.44
C ARG A 190 12.72 4.77 -24.31
N GLU A 191 12.91 3.95 -25.30
CA GLU A 191 12.68 2.49 -25.24
C GLU A 191 13.96 1.81 -24.80
N THR A 192 13.85 0.85 -23.89
CA THR A 192 14.99 0.10 -23.38
C THR A 192 14.87 -1.37 -23.78
N ASN A 193 16.00 -2.04 -23.84
CA ASN A 193 16.07 -3.50 -24.01
C ASN A 193 16.56 -4.20 -22.74
N THR A 194 16.32 -3.59 -21.59
CA THR A 194 16.74 -4.09 -20.28
C THR A 194 15.60 -3.94 -19.26
N THR A 195 15.75 -4.46 -18.08
CA THR A 195 14.77 -4.39 -16.98
C THR A 195 14.67 -3.00 -16.35
N TRP A 196 14.29 -2.04 -17.18
CA TRP A 196 14.24 -0.61 -16.90
C TRP A 196 13.08 0.04 -17.64
N GLY A 197 12.17 0.69 -16.92
CA GLY A 197 11.01 1.32 -17.52
C GLY A 197 10.30 2.28 -16.59
N ASN A 198 9.04 2.60 -16.89
CA ASN A 198 8.29 3.61 -16.18
C ASN A 198 7.92 3.21 -14.74
N ASN A 199 7.71 1.91 -14.50
CA ASN A 199 7.18 1.42 -13.23
C ASN A 199 8.29 0.83 -12.34
N VAL A 200 9.26 0.13 -12.96
CA VAL A 200 10.22 -0.73 -12.24
C VAL A 200 11.61 -0.60 -12.83
N PHE A 201 12.60 -0.56 -11.94
CA PHE A 201 14.03 -0.62 -12.21
C PHE A 201 14.60 -1.85 -11.51
N ALA A 202 14.57 -3.02 -12.17
CA ALA A 202 15.09 -4.24 -11.59
C ALA A 202 16.56 -4.45 -11.92
N HIS A 203 17.37 -4.85 -10.94
CA HIS A 203 18.81 -5.04 -11.08
C HIS A 203 19.37 -5.96 -9.99
N GLU A 204 20.56 -6.47 -10.18
CA GLU A 204 21.30 -7.14 -9.12
C GLU A 204 21.77 -6.17 -8.05
N ASN A 205 21.87 -6.61 -6.80
CA ASN A 205 22.42 -5.80 -5.71
C ASN A 205 23.31 -6.61 -4.75
N TRP A 206 24.26 -7.37 -5.27
CA TRP A 206 25.13 -8.23 -4.46
C TRP A 206 25.92 -7.53 -3.37
N GLU A 207 26.21 -6.23 -3.58
CA GLU A 207 26.92 -5.40 -2.60
C GLU A 207 26.00 -4.89 -1.48
N GLY A 208 24.69 -5.03 -1.61
CA GLY A 208 23.71 -4.55 -0.62
C GLY A 208 23.69 -3.04 -0.45
N ARG A 209 24.16 -2.28 -1.45
CA ARG A 209 24.26 -0.81 -1.39
C ARG A 209 22.98 -0.14 -1.88
N ASN A 210 22.94 1.18 -1.73
CA ASN A 210 21.81 1.99 -2.21
C ASN A 210 22.00 2.51 -3.64
N GLU A 211 23.21 2.42 -4.21
CA GLU A 211 23.46 2.67 -5.62
C GLU A 211 22.70 1.66 -6.47
N TRP A 212 22.08 2.13 -7.56
CA TRP A 212 21.21 1.28 -8.36
C TRP A 212 21.19 1.63 -9.85
N VAL A 213 21.52 2.86 -10.21
CA VAL A 213 21.37 3.37 -11.59
C VAL A 213 22.23 2.59 -12.59
N TYR A 214 23.40 2.14 -12.17
CA TYR A 214 24.39 1.46 -13.05
C TYR A 214 24.65 -0.01 -12.67
N ASN A 215 23.86 -0.57 -11.74
CA ASN A 215 23.97 -1.98 -11.38
C ASN A 215 23.65 -2.89 -12.58
N LEU A 216 24.16 -4.11 -12.56
CA LEU A 216 23.99 -5.07 -13.64
C LEU A 216 22.50 -5.40 -13.86
N ARG A 217 22.10 -5.40 -15.13
CA ARG A 217 20.76 -5.76 -15.60
C ARG A 217 20.86 -6.68 -16.80
N PRO A 218 19.96 -7.65 -16.95
CA PRO A 218 19.88 -8.45 -18.16
C PRO A 218 19.56 -7.58 -19.38
N GLN A 219 20.13 -7.95 -20.51
CA GLN A 219 19.85 -7.33 -21.78
C GLN A 219 19.01 -8.28 -22.62
N GLY A 220 17.81 -7.85 -23.02
CA GLY A 220 16.98 -8.60 -23.94
C GLY A 220 17.64 -8.68 -25.31
N ALA A 221 17.63 -9.85 -25.92
CA ALA A 221 18.08 -10.02 -27.28
C ALA A 221 17.07 -9.37 -28.22
N ALA A 222 17.57 -8.78 -29.34
CA ALA A 222 16.66 -8.40 -30.41
C ALA A 222 16.04 -9.67 -31.00
N SER A 223 14.74 -9.68 -31.23
CA SER A 223 14.09 -10.78 -31.93
C SER A 223 14.75 -10.98 -33.31
N LYS A 224 14.99 -12.25 -33.67
CA LYS A 224 15.76 -12.58 -34.87
C LYS A 224 15.07 -12.07 -36.13
N GLY A 225 15.36 -10.83 -36.51
CA GLY A 225 15.03 -10.26 -37.82
C GLY A 225 13.74 -9.44 -37.88
N ASP A 226 12.97 -9.30 -36.80
CA ASP A 226 11.79 -8.44 -36.74
C ASP A 226 11.83 -7.56 -35.50
N THR A 227 12.04 -6.25 -35.69
CA THR A 227 12.04 -5.27 -34.60
C THR A 227 10.63 -5.03 -34.02
N SER A 228 9.57 -5.55 -34.63
CA SER A 228 8.20 -5.47 -34.14
C SER A 228 7.90 -6.46 -33.01
N GLU A 229 8.76 -7.45 -32.77
CA GLU A 229 8.56 -8.44 -31.70
C GLU A 229 9.18 -8.02 -30.35
N GLY A 230 9.84 -6.85 -30.28
CA GLY A 230 10.43 -6.32 -29.06
C GLY A 230 11.66 -7.09 -28.55
N ALA A 231 11.93 -6.93 -27.26
CA ALA A 231 13.07 -7.57 -26.60
C ALA A 231 12.71 -8.98 -26.11
N VAL A 232 13.65 -9.92 -26.20
CA VAL A 232 13.50 -11.30 -25.72
C VAL A 232 14.44 -11.54 -24.55
N PHE A 233 13.89 -11.80 -23.38
CA PHE A 233 14.59 -12.12 -22.13
C PHE A 233 14.50 -13.63 -21.89
N ASP A 234 15.41 -14.38 -22.51
CA ASP A 234 15.47 -15.84 -22.43
C ASP A 234 16.80 -16.26 -21.81
N PHE A 235 16.80 -16.51 -20.51
CA PHE A 235 17.97 -16.87 -19.72
C PHE A 235 17.75 -18.22 -19.05
N ASP A 236 18.81 -19.03 -18.95
CA ASP A 236 18.77 -20.33 -18.29
C ASP A 236 18.55 -20.20 -16.76
N TYR A 237 17.82 -21.15 -16.18
CA TYR A 237 17.71 -21.33 -14.74
C TYR A 237 17.66 -22.82 -14.40
N ASP A 238 18.79 -23.37 -13.95
CA ASP A 238 18.92 -24.79 -13.56
C ASP A 238 20.00 -24.96 -12.47
N PRO A 239 19.74 -24.40 -11.26
CA PRO A 239 20.71 -24.41 -10.17
C PRO A 239 21.00 -25.84 -9.69
N LYS A 240 22.28 -26.14 -9.51
CA LYS A 240 22.77 -27.46 -9.10
C LYS A 240 23.16 -27.47 -7.62
N LYS A 241 23.06 -28.65 -7.00
CA LYS A 241 23.66 -28.86 -5.69
C LYS A 241 25.17 -28.72 -5.79
N THR A 242 25.74 -27.95 -4.87
CA THR A 242 27.17 -27.71 -4.77
C THR A 242 27.63 -27.93 -3.32
N ASP A 243 28.94 -27.87 -3.08
CA ASP A 243 29.45 -27.74 -1.73
C ASP A 243 28.99 -26.40 -1.12
N SER A 244 28.85 -26.34 0.20
CA SER A 244 28.30 -25.16 0.88
C SER A 244 29.07 -23.86 0.60
N GLU A 245 30.38 -23.96 0.33
CA GLU A 245 31.25 -22.82 0.01
C GLU A 245 30.95 -22.24 -1.38
N ASP A 246 30.43 -23.06 -2.30
CA ASP A 246 30.13 -22.66 -3.69
C ASP A 246 28.66 -22.31 -3.91
N ALA A 247 27.78 -22.54 -2.93
CA ALA A 247 26.34 -22.39 -3.10
C ALA A 247 25.90 -20.96 -3.45
N LEU A 248 26.57 -19.95 -2.90
CA LEU A 248 26.33 -18.54 -3.27
C LEU A 248 26.74 -18.27 -4.71
N ASN A 249 27.90 -18.77 -5.15
CA ASN A 249 28.36 -18.60 -6.52
C ASN A 249 27.44 -19.31 -7.51
N GLU A 250 26.89 -20.46 -7.14
CA GLU A 250 25.90 -21.17 -7.94
C GLU A 250 24.65 -20.32 -8.15
N ALA A 251 24.08 -19.74 -7.09
CA ALA A 251 22.90 -18.87 -7.19
C ALA A 251 23.17 -17.63 -8.08
N LYS A 252 24.33 -17.00 -7.93
CA LYS A 252 24.71 -15.81 -8.70
C LYS A 252 24.83 -16.05 -10.22
N LYS A 253 25.03 -17.29 -10.66
CA LYS A 253 25.07 -17.62 -12.11
C LYS A 253 23.77 -17.32 -12.83
N TYR A 254 22.65 -17.33 -12.13
CA TYR A 254 21.31 -17.21 -12.69
C TYR A 254 20.70 -15.82 -12.51
N ILE A 255 21.52 -14.82 -12.18
CA ILE A 255 21.05 -13.45 -11.89
C ILE A 255 20.19 -12.85 -13.01
N ASP A 256 20.54 -13.09 -14.29
CA ASP A 256 19.77 -12.54 -15.40
C ASP A 256 18.35 -13.13 -15.46
N ALA A 257 18.19 -14.41 -15.14
CA ALA A 257 16.87 -15.04 -15.05
C ALA A 257 16.06 -14.50 -13.86
N THR A 258 16.70 -14.29 -12.70
CA THR A 258 16.02 -13.84 -11.50
C THR A 258 15.65 -12.35 -11.55
N VAL A 259 16.52 -11.49 -12.06
CA VAL A 259 16.16 -10.07 -12.32
C VAL A 259 15.02 -9.96 -13.33
N THR A 260 15.02 -10.83 -14.36
CA THR A 260 13.92 -10.89 -15.34
C THR A 260 12.60 -11.26 -14.68
N GLN A 261 12.63 -12.29 -13.82
CA GLN A 261 11.44 -12.70 -13.04
C GLN A 261 10.94 -11.59 -12.13
N LEU A 262 11.84 -10.95 -11.36
CA LEU A 262 11.48 -9.85 -10.47
C LEU A 262 10.86 -8.68 -11.24
N PHE A 263 11.43 -8.31 -12.39
CA PHE A 263 10.89 -7.26 -13.25
C PHE A 263 9.49 -7.60 -13.75
N TYR A 264 9.28 -8.82 -14.24
CA TYR A 264 7.99 -9.30 -14.71
C TYR A 264 6.94 -9.27 -13.59
N THR A 265 7.24 -9.91 -12.45
CA THR A 265 6.28 -9.99 -11.32
C THR A 265 5.94 -8.61 -10.80
N SER A 266 6.92 -7.72 -10.65
CA SER A 266 6.70 -6.36 -10.16
C SER A 266 5.80 -5.53 -11.07
N ASN A 267 5.98 -5.62 -12.40
CA ASN A 267 5.11 -4.94 -13.35
C ASN A 267 3.70 -5.53 -13.41
N MET A 268 3.56 -6.86 -13.30
CA MET A 268 2.25 -7.50 -13.20
C MET A 268 1.48 -7.01 -11.95
N VAL A 269 2.15 -6.90 -10.81
CA VAL A 269 1.55 -6.37 -9.57
C VAL A 269 1.18 -4.91 -9.70
N HIS A 270 2.07 -4.08 -10.29
CA HIS A 270 1.78 -2.68 -10.59
C HIS A 270 0.49 -2.54 -11.41
N ASP A 271 0.42 -3.27 -12.53
CA ASP A 271 -0.72 -3.19 -13.43
C ASP A 271 -2.01 -3.71 -12.77
N LEU A 272 -1.92 -4.79 -11.97
CA LEU A 272 -3.06 -5.30 -11.23
C LEU A 272 -3.59 -4.28 -10.22
N TYR A 273 -2.73 -3.74 -9.35
CA TYR A 273 -3.15 -2.79 -8.31
C TYR A 273 -3.70 -1.49 -8.90
N TYR A 274 -3.13 -1.01 -10.01
CA TYR A 274 -3.68 0.10 -10.76
C TYR A 274 -5.15 -0.13 -11.15
N ARG A 275 -5.46 -1.33 -11.64
CA ARG A 275 -6.81 -1.68 -12.08
C ARG A 275 -7.82 -1.77 -10.94
N TYR A 276 -7.36 -1.87 -9.69
CA TYR A 276 -8.19 -1.78 -8.47
C TYR A 276 -8.14 -0.40 -7.81
N GLY A 277 -7.54 0.58 -8.47
CA GLY A 277 -7.56 1.99 -8.07
C GLY A 277 -6.34 2.45 -7.28
N PHE A 278 -5.23 1.72 -7.29
CA PHE A 278 -3.94 2.25 -6.87
C PHE A 278 -3.29 2.99 -8.05
N ASP A 279 -3.90 4.10 -8.41
CA ASP A 279 -3.54 4.96 -9.53
C ASP A 279 -2.57 6.08 -9.11
N GLU A 280 -2.29 6.98 -10.04
CA GLU A 280 -1.36 8.09 -9.85
C GLU A 280 -1.79 9.02 -8.71
N VAL A 281 -3.10 9.33 -8.60
CA VAL A 281 -3.63 10.16 -7.50
C VAL A 281 -3.50 9.47 -6.15
N SER A 282 -3.58 8.15 -6.15
CA SER A 282 -3.41 7.32 -4.94
C SER A 282 -1.95 7.09 -4.58
N GLY A 283 -1.01 7.66 -5.36
CA GLY A 283 0.44 7.57 -5.14
C GLY A 283 1.03 6.22 -5.55
N ASN A 284 0.61 5.68 -6.70
CA ASN A 284 1.29 4.51 -7.26
C ASN A 284 2.74 4.85 -7.67
N PHE A 285 3.52 3.81 -7.98
CA PHE A 285 4.95 3.98 -8.28
C PHE A 285 5.19 4.07 -9.78
N GLN A 286 5.44 5.29 -10.28
CA GLN A 286 5.73 5.54 -11.69
C GLN A 286 6.72 6.68 -11.86
N GLN A 287 7.63 6.57 -12.85
CA GLN A 287 8.52 7.68 -13.19
C GLN A 287 7.77 8.82 -13.88
N HIS A 288 6.78 8.49 -14.69
CA HIS A 288 5.94 9.47 -15.38
C HIS A 288 4.47 9.10 -15.24
N ASN A 289 3.68 10.06 -14.78
CA ASN A 289 2.27 9.88 -14.45
C ASN A 289 1.30 10.28 -15.57
N PHE A 290 1.79 10.53 -16.77
CA PHE A 290 0.98 10.86 -17.95
C PHE A 290 0.02 12.07 -17.75
N GLY A 291 0.31 12.94 -16.78
CA GLY A 291 -0.57 14.06 -16.43
C GLY A 291 -1.85 13.67 -15.69
N ARG A 292 -1.90 12.47 -15.10
CA ARG A 292 -3.07 11.92 -14.38
C ARG A 292 -3.10 12.24 -12.89
N GLY A 293 -2.15 13.01 -12.39
CA GLY A 293 -2.03 13.41 -10.98
C GLY A 293 -0.90 12.68 -10.25
N GLY A 294 -0.89 12.77 -8.91
CA GLY A 294 0.20 12.25 -8.10
C GLY A 294 1.54 12.93 -8.37
N LYS A 295 2.61 12.44 -7.75
CA LYS A 295 3.98 12.91 -7.99
C LYS A 295 4.72 11.91 -8.87
N GLU A 296 5.52 12.45 -9.79
CA GLU A 296 6.38 11.68 -10.70
C GLU A 296 7.71 11.30 -10.02
N ASP A 297 8.56 10.53 -10.72
CA ASP A 297 9.94 10.18 -10.37
C ASP A 297 10.06 9.19 -9.19
N ASP A 298 9.14 8.23 -9.09
CA ASP A 298 9.09 7.29 -7.98
C ASP A 298 8.91 5.79 -8.36
N GLY A 299 9.19 5.41 -9.59
CA GLY A 299 9.19 4.00 -9.99
C GLY A 299 9.94 3.10 -9.00
N VAL A 300 9.51 1.85 -8.84
CA VAL A 300 10.08 0.93 -7.87
C VAL A 300 11.51 0.52 -8.24
N ILE A 301 12.45 0.67 -7.32
CA ILE A 301 13.79 0.10 -7.39
C ILE A 301 13.74 -1.33 -6.85
N ALA A 302 13.90 -2.32 -7.72
CA ALA A 302 13.78 -3.74 -7.37
C ALA A 302 15.16 -4.43 -7.37
N ASN A 303 15.65 -4.75 -6.17
CA ASN A 303 16.96 -5.34 -5.95
C ASN A 303 16.84 -6.86 -5.89
N ALA A 304 17.35 -7.54 -6.91
CA ALA A 304 17.48 -9.00 -6.92
C ALA A 304 18.76 -9.45 -6.22
N GLN A 305 18.69 -10.59 -5.53
CA GLN A 305 19.80 -11.19 -4.78
C GLN A 305 20.54 -10.15 -3.92
N ASP A 306 19.79 -9.32 -3.18
CA ASP A 306 20.36 -8.22 -2.40
C ASP A 306 21.29 -8.75 -1.30
N GLY A 307 22.54 -8.29 -1.32
CA GLY A 307 23.60 -8.78 -0.43
C GLY A 307 23.53 -8.23 0.99
N SER A 308 22.54 -7.39 1.33
CA SER A 308 22.37 -6.86 2.68
C SER A 308 21.77 -7.88 3.67
N GLY A 309 21.23 -9.02 3.18
CA GLY A 309 20.65 -10.05 4.03
C GLY A 309 20.49 -11.42 3.38
N TYR A 310 19.92 -12.35 4.16
CA TYR A 310 19.53 -13.70 3.75
C TYR A 310 18.18 -14.05 4.39
N ASN A 311 17.45 -15.00 3.75
CA ASN A 311 16.25 -15.63 4.35
C ASN A 311 15.17 -14.61 4.71
N ASN A 312 15.02 -13.58 3.94
CA ASN A 312 14.05 -12.51 4.13
C ASN A 312 13.85 -11.73 2.81
N ALA A 313 13.03 -10.71 2.89
CA ALA A 313 12.87 -9.64 1.92
C ALA A 313 12.44 -8.36 2.68
N ASN A 314 12.42 -7.23 2.05
CA ASN A 314 11.79 -6.02 2.59
C ASN A 314 11.42 -5.01 1.51
N PHE A 315 10.45 -4.17 1.83
CA PHE A 315 10.08 -3.02 1.01
C PHE A 315 10.18 -1.73 1.83
N MET A 316 10.86 -0.74 1.29
CA MET A 316 10.90 0.61 1.84
C MET A 316 9.91 1.49 1.07
N THR A 317 8.94 2.05 1.79
CA THR A 317 7.92 2.93 1.20
C THR A 317 8.15 4.37 1.67
N PRO A 318 8.73 5.24 0.85
CA PRO A 318 8.77 6.67 1.11
C PRO A 318 7.46 7.34 0.66
N PRO A 319 7.22 8.61 1.01
CA PRO A 319 6.13 9.40 0.45
C PRO A 319 6.16 9.45 -1.08
N ASP A 320 4.99 9.69 -1.68
CA ASP A 320 4.80 9.89 -3.12
C ASP A 320 5.81 10.88 -3.72
N GLY A 321 6.35 10.57 -4.90
CA GLY A 321 7.44 11.30 -5.55
C GLY A 321 8.84 10.88 -5.09
N GLN A 322 8.98 9.76 -4.36
CA GLN A 322 10.25 9.17 -3.99
C GLN A 322 10.21 7.66 -4.26
N ASN A 323 11.27 7.13 -4.86
CA ASN A 323 11.31 5.72 -5.26
C ASN A 323 11.09 4.76 -4.10
N GLY A 324 10.09 3.89 -4.23
CA GLY A 324 9.99 2.68 -3.41
C GLY A 324 11.15 1.73 -3.68
N ARG A 325 11.55 0.94 -2.68
CA ARG A 325 12.66 -0.02 -2.85
C ARG A 325 12.28 -1.38 -2.31
N CYS A 326 12.24 -2.36 -3.21
CA CYS A 326 12.09 -3.77 -2.91
C CYS A 326 13.47 -4.43 -2.84
N ARG A 327 13.78 -5.16 -1.78
CA ARG A 327 14.99 -5.97 -1.65
C ARG A 327 14.62 -7.43 -1.46
N MET A 328 15.03 -8.25 -2.41
CA MET A 328 14.82 -9.70 -2.38
C MET A 328 16.13 -10.40 -2.08
N TYR A 329 16.11 -11.29 -1.09
CA TYR A 329 17.31 -11.98 -0.61
C TYR A 329 17.38 -13.40 -1.11
N LEU A 330 18.60 -13.94 -1.16
CA LEU A 330 18.84 -15.37 -1.29
C LEU A 330 18.47 -16.08 0.01
N TRP A 331 17.89 -17.28 -0.11
CA TRP A 331 17.57 -18.17 1.00
C TRP A 331 18.54 -19.33 1.04
N ASN A 332 19.35 -19.40 2.11
CA ASN A 332 20.34 -20.45 2.31
C ASN A 332 19.80 -21.65 3.12
N THR A 333 18.49 -21.81 3.16
CA THR A 333 17.74 -22.88 3.84
C THR A 333 17.75 -24.21 3.08
N ALA A 334 18.17 -24.20 1.84
CA ALA A 334 18.28 -25.37 0.95
C ALA A 334 19.61 -25.35 0.18
N ASN A 335 19.93 -26.46 -0.47
CA ASN A 335 21.04 -26.55 -1.41
C ASN A 335 20.53 -27.20 -2.72
N PRO A 336 20.56 -26.49 -3.86
CA PRO A 336 21.09 -25.13 -4.04
C PRO A 336 20.32 -24.09 -3.21
N TYR A 337 20.91 -22.90 -3.03
CA TYR A 337 20.20 -21.77 -2.44
C TYR A 337 18.95 -21.47 -3.24
N ARG A 338 17.88 -21.06 -2.56
CA ARG A 338 16.65 -20.62 -3.21
C ARG A 338 16.64 -19.11 -3.33
N ASP A 339 16.28 -18.65 -4.51
CA ASP A 339 16.24 -17.23 -4.79
C ASP A 339 14.85 -16.66 -4.47
N GLY A 340 14.76 -15.71 -3.53
CA GLY A 340 13.50 -15.11 -3.12
C GLY A 340 12.75 -14.40 -4.25
N ASP A 341 13.47 -13.96 -5.28
CA ASP A 341 12.89 -13.37 -6.49
C ASP A 341 11.93 -14.31 -7.23
N LEU A 342 12.06 -15.63 -7.03
CA LEU A 342 11.27 -16.67 -7.67
C LEU A 342 10.09 -17.15 -6.83
N GLU A 343 9.92 -16.68 -5.61
CA GLU A 343 8.73 -16.91 -4.79
C GLU A 343 7.76 -15.76 -4.97
N ALA A 344 6.83 -15.86 -5.91
CA ALA A 344 5.91 -14.77 -6.25
C ALA A 344 5.14 -14.26 -5.04
N GLY A 345 4.75 -15.12 -4.09
CA GLY A 345 4.06 -14.73 -2.87
C GLY A 345 4.87 -13.74 -2.04
N ILE A 346 6.19 -13.93 -1.89
CA ILE A 346 7.04 -13.00 -1.15
C ILE A 346 7.19 -11.69 -1.93
N VAL A 347 7.42 -11.73 -3.25
CA VAL A 347 7.51 -10.52 -4.08
C VAL A 347 6.22 -9.69 -4.02
N ILE A 348 5.06 -10.34 -4.11
CA ILE A 348 3.75 -9.67 -4.01
C ILE A 348 3.56 -9.06 -2.62
N HIS A 349 3.96 -9.77 -1.56
CA HIS A 349 3.91 -9.27 -0.18
C HIS A 349 4.71 -7.97 -0.05
N GLU A 350 5.96 -7.96 -0.51
CA GLU A 350 6.81 -6.77 -0.44
C GLU A 350 6.24 -5.58 -1.21
N LEU A 351 5.76 -5.80 -2.43
CA LEU A 351 5.14 -4.75 -3.22
C LEU A 351 3.84 -4.23 -2.59
N SER A 352 3.13 -5.08 -1.84
CA SER A 352 1.92 -4.69 -1.10
C SER A 352 2.21 -3.76 0.08
N HIS A 353 3.43 -3.73 0.62
CA HIS A 353 3.83 -2.69 1.57
C HIS A 353 3.80 -1.30 0.95
N GLY A 354 4.23 -1.19 -0.33
CA GLY A 354 4.11 0.05 -1.08
C GLY A 354 2.66 0.50 -1.21
N LEU A 355 1.78 -0.42 -1.58
CA LEU A 355 0.34 -0.19 -1.70
C LEU A 355 -0.27 0.25 -0.37
N SER A 356 -0.16 -0.58 0.67
CA SER A 356 -0.84 -0.37 1.95
C SER A 356 -0.37 0.90 2.65
N THR A 357 0.93 1.19 2.59
CA THR A 357 1.51 2.40 3.20
C THR A 357 1.08 3.68 2.47
N ARG A 358 1.00 3.67 1.12
CA ARG A 358 0.57 4.83 0.34
C ARG A 358 -0.94 5.08 0.43
N LEU A 359 -1.75 4.03 0.59
CA LEU A 359 -3.21 4.18 0.72
C LEU A 359 -3.63 4.59 2.12
N THR A 360 -3.00 4.06 3.18
CA THR A 360 -3.39 4.35 4.56
C THR A 360 -2.91 5.72 5.00
N GLY A 361 -3.83 6.66 5.22
CA GLY A 361 -3.52 8.03 5.59
C GLY A 361 -3.00 8.91 4.44
N GLY A 362 -3.09 8.40 3.20
CA GLY A 362 -2.74 9.10 1.98
C GLY A 362 -1.26 9.00 1.58
N PRO A 363 -0.95 9.25 0.28
CA PRO A 363 0.35 8.94 -0.30
C PRO A 363 1.50 9.82 0.20
N ALA A 364 1.19 10.98 0.76
CA ALA A 364 2.21 11.87 1.34
C ALA A 364 2.67 11.41 2.74
N ASN A 365 1.95 10.48 3.38
CA ASN A 365 2.20 10.06 4.76
C ASN A 365 2.61 8.58 4.85
N SER A 366 3.90 8.31 4.82
CA SER A 366 4.45 6.94 4.91
C SER A 366 4.63 6.41 6.34
N GLY A 367 4.15 7.12 7.36
CA GLY A 367 4.35 6.77 8.77
C GLY A 367 3.20 6.00 9.42
N CYS A 368 2.07 5.80 8.73
CA CYS A 368 0.83 5.30 9.33
C CYS A 368 0.84 3.83 9.74
N LEU A 369 1.71 3.02 9.16
CA LEU A 369 1.80 1.57 9.40
C LEU A 369 3.14 1.17 10.03
N GLY A 370 3.69 2.00 10.91
CA GLY A 370 5.06 1.79 11.42
C GLY A 370 5.20 0.78 12.56
N TRP A 371 4.18 0.56 13.39
CA TRP A 371 4.27 -0.27 14.59
C TRP A 371 2.89 -0.71 15.13
N GLY A 372 2.90 -1.61 16.14
CA GLY A 372 1.70 -2.08 16.82
C GLY A 372 0.71 -2.77 15.89
N GLU A 373 -0.58 -2.61 16.13
CA GLU A 373 -1.61 -3.21 15.29
C GLU A 373 -1.54 -2.68 13.86
N SER A 374 -1.36 -1.38 13.67
CA SER A 374 -1.24 -0.79 12.33
C SER A 374 -0.05 -1.32 11.54
N GLY A 375 1.12 -1.45 12.17
CA GLY A 375 2.30 -2.08 11.55
C GLY A 375 2.08 -3.56 11.24
N GLY A 376 1.42 -4.27 12.18
CA GLY A 376 1.04 -5.66 11.95
C GLY A 376 0.05 -5.82 10.80
N MET A 377 -0.94 -4.94 10.68
CA MET A 377 -1.84 -4.97 9.54
C MET A 377 -1.13 -4.69 8.21
N GLY A 378 -0.09 -3.85 8.19
CA GLY A 378 0.78 -3.69 7.02
C GLY A 378 1.34 -5.02 6.52
N GLU A 379 1.84 -5.85 7.44
CA GLU A 379 2.27 -7.22 7.16
C GLU A 379 1.11 -8.11 6.70
N GLY A 380 -0.01 -8.03 7.41
CA GLY A 380 -1.18 -8.86 7.14
C GLY A 380 -1.83 -8.58 5.78
N TRP A 381 -1.88 -7.34 5.33
CA TRP A 381 -2.34 -7.01 3.97
C TRP A 381 -1.40 -7.58 2.90
N GLY A 382 -0.08 -7.57 3.14
CA GLY A 382 0.90 -8.20 2.27
C GLY A 382 0.62 -9.70 2.09
N ASP A 383 0.49 -10.43 3.17
CA ASP A 383 0.19 -11.85 3.15
C ASP A 383 -1.19 -12.16 2.54
N PHE A 384 -2.20 -11.37 2.89
CA PHE A 384 -3.55 -11.55 2.34
C PHE A 384 -3.62 -11.36 0.82
N LEU A 385 -3.02 -10.28 0.31
CA LEU A 385 -3.00 -10.02 -1.13
C LEU A 385 -2.19 -11.07 -1.87
N ALA A 386 -1.02 -11.46 -1.34
CA ALA A 386 -0.22 -12.55 -1.90
C ALA A 386 -1.01 -13.86 -1.95
N THR A 387 -1.69 -14.22 -0.86
CA THR A 387 -2.50 -15.44 -0.78
C THR A 387 -3.68 -15.41 -1.76
N THR A 388 -4.39 -14.28 -1.83
CA THR A 388 -5.55 -14.11 -2.72
C THR A 388 -5.15 -14.16 -4.20
N ILE A 389 -4.05 -13.49 -4.58
CA ILE A 389 -3.54 -13.47 -5.96
C ILE A 389 -3.09 -14.87 -6.42
N ARG A 390 -2.54 -15.66 -5.52
CA ARG A 390 -2.05 -17.02 -5.80
C ARG A 390 -3.12 -18.10 -5.66
N SER A 391 -4.26 -17.81 -5.01
CA SER A 391 -5.31 -18.81 -4.81
C SER A 391 -5.97 -19.19 -6.14
N THR A 392 -6.56 -20.39 -6.15
CA THR A 392 -7.28 -20.95 -7.30
C THR A 392 -8.74 -21.22 -6.93
N SER A 393 -9.57 -21.56 -7.90
CA SER A 393 -10.97 -21.94 -7.68
C SER A 393 -11.13 -23.15 -6.75
N SER A 394 -10.09 -23.96 -6.59
CA SER A 394 -10.02 -25.00 -5.57
C SER A 394 -9.47 -24.40 -4.29
N TYR A 395 -10.29 -24.37 -3.25
CA TYR A 395 -9.81 -23.98 -1.93
C TYR A 395 -8.63 -24.87 -1.49
N SER A 396 -7.59 -24.24 -0.99
CA SER A 396 -6.49 -24.94 -0.30
C SER A 396 -5.97 -24.07 0.82
N ASP A 397 -5.47 -24.72 1.88
CA ASP A 397 -4.70 -24.05 2.91
C ASP A 397 -3.40 -23.50 2.34
N TYR A 398 -2.94 -22.37 2.87
CA TYR A 398 -1.90 -21.59 2.26
C TYR A 398 -0.72 -21.33 3.19
N ALA A 399 0.45 -21.86 2.85
CA ALA A 399 1.69 -21.64 3.57
C ALA A 399 2.50 -20.52 2.91
N MET A 400 2.67 -19.39 3.60
CA MET A 400 3.43 -18.25 3.09
C MET A 400 4.92 -18.55 3.04
N GLY A 401 5.56 -18.35 1.88
CA GLY A 401 7.02 -18.49 1.70
C GLY A 401 7.54 -19.92 1.90
N ALA A 402 6.71 -20.93 1.65
CA ALA A 402 7.05 -22.32 1.95
C ALA A 402 8.24 -22.83 1.14
N TRP A 403 8.27 -22.50 -0.16
CA TRP A 403 9.37 -22.91 -1.03
C TRP A 403 10.67 -22.21 -0.64
N ALA A 404 10.70 -20.88 -0.56
CA ALA A 404 11.91 -20.13 -0.23
C ALA A 404 12.49 -20.58 1.13
N ALA A 405 11.66 -20.70 2.17
CA ALA A 405 12.07 -21.13 3.50
C ALA A 405 12.43 -22.63 3.61
N ASN A 406 12.15 -23.42 2.57
CA ASN A 406 12.28 -24.89 2.62
C ASN A 406 11.52 -25.51 3.80
N ARG A 407 10.31 -24.99 4.09
CA ARG A 407 9.44 -25.41 5.19
C ARG A 407 8.02 -25.59 4.69
N PRO A 408 7.43 -26.79 4.78
CA PRO A 408 6.04 -27.02 4.33
C PRO A 408 4.99 -26.12 5.02
N THR A 409 5.27 -25.65 6.25
CA THR A 409 4.40 -24.73 7.00
C THR A 409 4.67 -23.24 6.71
N GLY A 410 5.66 -22.94 5.84
CA GLY A 410 6.01 -21.57 5.51
C GLY A 410 6.75 -20.83 6.63
N ILE A 411 6.71 -19.52 6.57
CA ILE A 411 7.44 -18.60 7.46
C ILE A 411 6.58 -18.02 8.58
N ARG A 412 5.29 -18.33 8.62
CA ARG A 412 4.36 -17.88 9.68
C ARG A 412 4.17 -18.97 10.74
N ASN A 413 3.55 -18.63 11.87
CA ASN A 413 3.26 -19.59 12.94
C ASN A 413 2.24 -20.63 12.50
N PHE A 414 1.27 -20.24 11.67
CA PHE A 414 0.25 -21.10 11.09
C PHE A 414 0.16 -20.89 9.58
N ILE A 415 -0.32 -21.91 8.87
CA ILE A 415 -0.77 -21.74 7.49
C ILE A 415 -2.16 -21.09 7.49
N TYR A 416 -2.50 -20.35 6.46
CA TYR A 416 -3.81 -19.72 6.32
C TYR A 416 -4.87 -20.78 5.99
N SER A 417 -5.90 -20.89 6.83
CA SER A 417 -6.90 -21.95 6.73
C SER A 417 -8.21 -21.53 7.40
N THR A 418 -9.34 -21.87 6.81
CA THR A 418 -10.64 -21.71 7.48
C THR A 418 -10.87 -22.74 8.58
N ASP A 419 -10.08 -23.82 8.63
CA ASP A 419 -10.14 -24.82 9.70
C ASP A 419 -9.41 -24.31 10.95
N LYS A 420 -10.17 -24.07 12.03
CA LYS A 420 -9.63 -23.63 13.32
C LYS A 420 -8.72 -24.65 13.99
N ALA A 421 -8.74 -25.93 13.58
CA ALA A 421 -7.79 -26.91 14.05
C ALA A 421 -6.40 -26.72 13.42
N ILE A 422 -6.34 -26.14 12.22
CA ILE A 422 -5.12 -25.82 11.48
C ILE A 422 -4.62 -24.44 11.86
N ASN A 423 -5.49 -23.43 11.80
CA ASN A 423 -5.17 -22.06 12.24
C ASN A 423 -6.17 -21.60 13.31
N PRO A 424 -5.79 -21.68 14.60
CA PRO A 424 -6.66 -21.32 15.72
C PRO A 424 -6.65 -19.80 16.04
N SER A 425 -6.06 -18.98 15.19
CA SER A 425 -5.87 -17.57 15.48
C SER A 425 -7.20 -16.81 15.58
N THR A 426 -7.30 -15.97 16.61
CA THR A 426 -8.39 -15.03 16.86
C THR A 426 -7.82 -13.69 17.28
N TYR A 427 -8.63 -12.66 17.47
CA TYR A 427 -8.20 -11.34 17.93
C TYR A 427 -7.40 -11.43 19.25
N LYS A 428 -7.85 -12.26 20.20
CA LYS A 428 -7.18 -12.49 21.47
C LYS A 428 -5.81 -13.16 21.32
N THR A 429 -5.51 -13.77 20.19
CA THR A 429 -4.18 -14.35 19.92
C THR A 429 -3.08 -13.30 20.03
N LEU A 430 -3.37 -12.03 19.76
CA LEU A 430 -2.43 -10.92 19.89
C LEU A 430 -1.92 -10.70 21.32
N ASP A 431 -2.58 -11.25 22.35
CA ASP A 431 -2.14 -11.16 23.74
C ASP A 431 -1.16 -12.27 24.14
N LYS A 432 -0.94 -13.26 23.27
CA LYS A 432 -0.03 -14.37 23.56
C LYS A 432 1.44 -13.93 23.47
N PRO A 433 2.33 -14.50 24.29
CA PRO A 433 3.76 -14.29 24.13
C PRO A 433 4.20 -14.61 22.70
N GLY A 434 4.99 -13.71 22.08
CA GLY A 434 5.45 -13.84 20.70
C GLY A 434 4.64 -13.05 19.67
N TYR A 435 3.42 -12.59 20.01
CA TYR A 435 2.55 -11.80 19.12
C TYR A 435 2.68 -10.28 19.32
N TRP A 436 3.88 -9.81 19.59
CA TRP A 436 4.22 -8.39 19.73
C TRP A 436 5.03 -7.84 18.55
N GLY A 437 5.58 -8.71 17.70
CA GLY A 437 6.22 -8.35 16.44
C GLY A 437 5.21 -8.18 15.32
N VAL A 438 5.48 -7.24 14.41
CA VAL A 438 4.56 -6.89 13.30
C VAL A 438 4.17 -8.09 12.44
N HIS A 439 5.08 -9.02 12.16
CA HIS A 439 4.79 -10.23 11.38
C HIS A 439 3.77 -11.15 12.08
N ALA A 440 3.93 -11.37 13.41
CA ALA A 440 3.02 -12.21 14.17
C ALA A 440 1.63 -11.56 14.35
N ILE A 441 1.57 -10.23 14.50
CA ILE A 441 0.32 -9.48 14.48
C ILE A 441 -0.32 -9.60 13.09
N GLY A 442 0.49 -9.45 12.04
CA GLY A 442 0.05 -9.48 10.64
C GLY A 442 -0.57 -10.80 10.23
N GLU A 443 -0.02 -11.93 10.68
CA GLU A 443 -0.61 -13.24 10.35
C GLU A 443 -2.02 -13.42 10.92
N VAL A 444 -2.34 -12.79 12.06
CA VAL A 444 -3.70 -12.80 12.61
C VAL A 444 -4.66 -11.98 11.75
N TRP A 445 -4.22 -10.81 11.29
CA TRP A 445 -5.00 -9.97 10.38
C TRP A 445 -5.24 -10.65 9.03
N ALA A 446 -4.20 -11.21 8.43
CA ALA A 446 -4.30 -11.95 7.17
C ALA A 446 -5.25 -13.15 7.27
N GLU A 447 -5.21 -13.89 8.39
CA GLU A 447 -6.14 -14.98 8.65
C GLU A 447 -7.60 -14.51 8.73
N MET A 448 -7.88 -13.37 9.38
CA MET A 448 -9.22 -12.79 9.41
C MET A 448 -9.70 -12.45 8.00
N LEU A 449 -8.87 -11.76 7.22
CA LEU A 449 -9.20 -11.42 5.83
C LEU A 449 -9.36 -12.64 4.94
N TRP A 450 -8.57 -13.69 5.18
CA TRP A 450 -8.70 -14.96 4.45
C TRP A 450 -10.07 -15.60 4.69
N VAL A 451 -10.52 -15.66 5.95
CA VAL A 451 -11.87 -16.17 6.29
C VAL A 451 -12.96 -15.27 5.70
N VAL A 452 -12.83 -13.95 5.79
CA VAL A 452 -13.77 -13.00 5.16
C VAL A 452 -13.84 -13.23 3.65
N SER A 453 -12.70 -13.42 2.98
CA SER A 453 -12.65 -13.67 1.53
C SER A 453 -13.42 -14.93 1.15
N GLN A 454 -13.32 -15.99 1.95
CA GLN A 454 -14.04 -17.25 1.69
C GLN A 454 -15.56 -17.10 1.86
N LYS A 455 -16.04 -16.22 2.77
CA LYS A 455 -17.47 -15.89 2.87
C LYS A 455 -17.97 -15.23 1.57
N LEU A 456 -17.22 -14.26 1.04
CA LEU A 456 -17.59 -13.59 -0.21
C LEU A 456 -17.49 -14.52 -1.43
N ILE A 457 -16.47 -15.39 -1.49
CA ILE A 457 -16.35 -16.40 -2.55
C ILE A 457 -17.52 -17.39 -2.51
N ASN A 458 -17.94 -17.82 -1.32
CA ASN A 458 -19.09 -18.71 -1.16
C ASN A 458 -20.40 -18.05 -1.64
N LYS A 459 -20.56 -16.74 -1.46
CA LYS A 459 -21.74 -15.99 -1.90
C LYS A 459 -21.72 -15.67 -3.40
N HIS A 460 -20.58 -15.22 -3.92
CA HIS A 460 -20.46 -14.62 -5.25
C HIS A 460 -19.68 -15.47 -6.26
N GLY A 461 -19.14 -16.62 -5.84
CA GLY A 461 -18.29 -17.46 -6.67
C GLY A 461 -16.87 -16.90 -6.82
N TYR A 462 -16.09 -17.53 -7.69
CA TYR A 462 -14.67 -17.31 -7.89
C TYR A 462 -14.37 -16.93 -9.35
N SER A 463 -13.46 -15.99 -9.56
CA SER A 463 -12.89 -15.65 -10.87
C SER A 463 -11.49 -16.23 -11.02
N ASP A 464 -11.25 -16.95 -12.11
CA ASP A 464 -9.90 -17.48 -12.42
C ASP A 464 -8.87 -16.40 -12.74
N SER A 465 -9.32 -15.17 -13.01
CA SER A 465 -8.46 -14.00 -13.22
C SER A 465 -8.88 -12.87 -12.31
N LEU A 466 -7.91 -12.26 -11.64
CA LEU A 466 -8.09 -11.00 -10.92
C LEU A 466 -7.89 -9.77 -11.82
N PHE A 467 -7.36 -9.92 -13.03
CA PHE A 467 -7.25 -8.82 -13.98
C PHE A 467 -8.61 -8.50 -14.59
N PRO A 468 -9.08 -7.25 -14.44
CA PRO A 468 -10.28 -6.79 -15.14
C PRO A 468 -10.10 -6.83 -16.66
N PRO A 469 -11.21 -6.85 -17.43
CA PRO A 469 -11.14 -6.80 -18.89
C PRO A 469 -10.34 -5.60 -19.39
N ALA A 470 -9.56 -5.81 -20.45
CA ALA A 470 -8.81 -4.72 -21.09
C ALA A 470 -9.77 -3.62 -21.57
N PRO A 471 -9.38 -2.32 -21.47
CA PRO A 471 -10.18 -1.24 -22.00
C PRO A 471 -10.28 -1.32 -23.53
N LEU A 472 -11.40 -0.88 -24.05
CA LEU A 472 -11.62 -0.71 -25.49
C LEU A 472 -10.77 0.45 -26.03
N GLU A 473 -10.72 0.62 -27.37
CA GLU A 473 -9.95 1.69 -28.02
C GLU A 473 -10.38 3.10 -27.59
N ASP A 474 -11.65 3.27 -27.23
CA ASP A 474 -12.20 4.54 -26.73
C ASP A 474 -11.96 4.76 -25.23
N GLY A 475 -11.21 3.89 -24.56
CA GLY A 475 -10.94 3.91 -23.13
C GLY A 475 -12.06 3.34 -22.26
N THR A 476 -13.18 2.91 -22.85
CA THR A 476 -14.30 2.32 -22.11
C THR A 476 -13.88 0.95 -21.53
N ILE A 477 -14.12 0.76 -20.24
CA ILE A 477 -13.93 -0.56 -19.60
C ILE A 477 -15.20 -1.39 -19.82
N PRO A 478 -15.10 -2.53 -20.54
CA PRO A 478 -16.24 -3.43 -20.68
C PRO A 478 -16.51 -4.15 -19.37
N THR A 479 -17.79 -4.45 -19.09
CA THR A 479 -18.14 -5.22 -17.89
C THR A 479 -17.72 -6.68 -18.02
N GLY A 480 -17.91 -7.27 -19.19
CA GLY A 480 -17.60 -8.68 -19.43
C GLY A 480 -18.28 -9.59 -18.41
N ASN A 481 -17.56 -10.62 -17.99
CA ASN A 481 -17.93 -11.51 -16.88
C ASN A 481 -17.27 -11.08 -15.55
N PHE A 482 -16.62 -9.92 -15.51
CA PHE A 482 -15.85 -9.45 -14.36
C PHE A 482 -16.62 -8.43 -13.53
N TYR A 483 -17.27 -7.48 -14.18
CA TYR A 483 -18.04 -6.43 -13.54
C TYR A 483 -19.55 -6.62 -13.71
N ARG A 484 -20.31 -6.19 -12.71
CA ARG A 484 -21.76 -6.06 -12.80
C ARG A 484 -22.14 -5.04 -13.90
N PRO A 485 -23.39 -5.06 -14.38
CA PRO A 485 -23.87 -4.03 -15.30
C PRO A 485 -23.62 -2.63 -14.75
N LYS A 486 -23.25 -1.70 -15.65
CA LYS A 486 -23.03 -0.30 -15.28
C LYS A 486 -24.29 0.32 -14.69
N GLU A 487 -24.14 0.95 -13.54
CA GLU A 487 -25.18 1.72 -12.88
C GLU A 487 -24.87 3.20 -12.94
N TYR A 488 -25.93 4.01 -12.82
CA TYR A 488 -25.85 5.46 -12.84
C TYR A 488 -26.58 6.03 -11.63
N ASP A 489 -26.09 7.14 -11.09
CA ASP A 489 -26.77 7.88 -10.04
C ASP A 489 -27.97 8.67 -10.58
N VAL A 490 -28.69 9.35 -9.68
CA VAL A 490 -29.87 10.17 -10.02
C VAL A 490 -29.56 11.35 -10.95
N HIS A 491 -28.30 11.70 -11.12
CA HIS A 491 -27.81 12.77 -12.00
C HIS A 491 -27.26 12.23 -13.33
N GLY A 492 -27.34 10.91 -13.55
CA GLY A 492 -26.81 10.25 -14.75
C GLY A 492 -25.29 10.04 -14.76
N LYS A 493 -24.61 10.24 -13.62
CA LYS A 493 -23.19 9.94 -13.47
C LYS A 493 -23.01 8.44 -13.24
N ALA A 494 -22.06 7.83 -13.96
CA ALA A 494 -21.74 6.42 -13.77
C ALA A 494 -21.22 6.18 -12.34
N LYS A 495 -21.79 5.17 -11.67
CA LYS A 495 -21.26 4.66 -10.40
C LYS A 495 -19.98 3.85 -10.63
N PRO A 496 -19.14 3.62 -9.59
CA PRO A 496 -17.99 2.74 -9.67
C PRO A 496 -18.40 1.34 -10.17
N LEU A 497 -17.49 0.70 -10.91
CA LEU A 497 -17.71 -0.67 -11.38
C LEU A 497 -17.55 -1.64 -10.22
N VAL A 498 -18.49 -2.56 -10.05
CA VAL A 498 -18.52 -3.54 -8.97
C VAL A 498 -18.09 -4.91 -9.50
N PRO A 499 -17.01 -5.52 -8.97
CA PRO A 499 -16.67 -6.91 -9.32
C PRO A 499 -17.79 -7.89 -8.99
N ILE A 500 -17.97 -8.90 -9.84
CA ILE A 500 -19.03 -9.91 -9.65
C ILE A 500 -18.59 -10.95 -8.60
N HIS A 501 -17.35 -11.43 -8.69
CA HIS A 501 -16.89 -12.60 -7.95
C HIS A 501 -16.26 -12.22 -6.61
N GLY A 502 -16.39 -13.09 -5.61
CA GLY A 502 -15.98 -12.83 -4.24
C GLY A 502 -14.49 -12.54 -4.07
N ASN A 503 -13.61 -13.24 -4.80
CA ASN A 503 -12.18 -12.99 -4.73
C ASN A 503 -11.77 -11.64 -5.32
N SER A 504 -12.35 -11.20 -6.44
CA SER A 504 -12.09 -9.87 -6.99
C SER A 504 -12.77 -8.77 -6.16
N LEU A 505 -13.97 -9.06 -5.63
CA LEU A 505 -14.68 -8.11 -4.78
C LEU A 505 -13.92 -7.82 -3.48
N ILE A 506 -13.41 -8.84 -2.78
CA ILE A 506 -12.67 -8.60 -1.52
C ILE A 506 -11.38 -7.80 -1.76
N VAL A 507 -10.65 -8.04 -2.86
CA VAL A 507 -9.49 -7.21 -3.22
C VAL A 507 -9.91 -5.74 -3.36
N GLN A 508 -11.01 -5.47 -4.07
CA GLN A 508 -11.52 -4.11 -4.23
C GLN A 508 -11.92 -3.48 -2.89
N LEU A 509 -12.61 -4.24 -2.03
CA LEU A 509 -13.04 -3.74 -0.71
C LEU A 509 -11.86 -3.46 0.22
N VAL A 510 -10.84 -4.30 0.20
CA VAL A 510 -9.62 -4.11 1.00
C VAL A 510 -8.86 -2.86 0.55
N LEU A 511 -8.65 -2.66 -0.75
CA LEU A 511 -8.00 -1.44 -1.25
C LEU A 511 -8.83 -0.18 -0.92
N ASN A 512 -10.13 -0.23 -1.10
CA ASN A 512 -11.01 0.88 -0.76
C ASN A 512 -11.01 1.14 0.76
N GLY A 513 -11.00 0.09 1.60
CA GLY A 513 -10.90 0.19 3.05
C GLY A 513 -9.60 0.87 3.50
N MET A 514 -8.46 0.51 2.89
CA MET A 514 -7.18 1.18 3.16
C MET A 514 -7.22 2.68 2.86
N LYS A 515 -7.98 3.11 1.86
CA LYS A 515 -8.16 4.54 1.53
C LYS A 515 -9.07 5.28 2.51
N LEU A 516 -9.99 4.56 3.17
CA LEU A 516 -10.97 5.12 4.10
C LEU A 516 -10.50 5.16 5.55
N GLN A 517 -9.58 4.27 5.93
CA GLN A 517 -9.11 4.19 7.31
C GLN A 517 -8.16 5.33 7.67
N ASP A 518 -8.23 5.75 8.92
CA ASP A 518 -7.34 6.76 9.47
C ASP A 518 -5.89 6.26 9.59
N CYS A 519 -4.96 7.19 9.77
CA CYS A 519 -3.57 6.88 10.09
C CYS A 519 -3.45 6.18 11.45
N HIS A 520 -2.63 5.15 11.57
CA HIS A 520 -2.48 4.27 12.73
C HIS A 520 -3.76 3.51 13.11
N PRO A 521 -4.40 2.84 12.15
CA PRO A 521 -5.64 2.13 12.41
C PRO A 521 -5.44 0.96 13.37
N SER A 522 -6.44 0.67 14.19
CA SER A 522 -6.58 -0.59 14.91
C SER A 522 -7.26 -1.64 14.02
N PHE A 523 -7.33 -2.88 14.48
CA PHE A 523 -8.10 -3.92 13.79
C PHE A 523 -9.58 -3.55 13.66
N PHE A 524 -10.14 -2.83 14.64
CA PHE A 524 -11.52 -2.34 14.57
C PHE A 524 -11.68 -1.31 13.45
N ASP A 525 -10.79 -0.31 13.39
CA ASP A 525 -10.85 0.75 12.38
C ASP A 525 -10.73 0.17 10.97
N ALA A 526 -9.83 -0.79 10.77
CA ALA A 526 -9.63 -1.43 9.47
C ALA A 526 -10.79 -2.34 9.07
N ARG A 527 -11.38 -3.10 10.02
CA ARG A 527 -12.62 -3.86 9.79
C ARG A 527 -13.74 -2.94 9.35
N ASP A 528 -13.97 -1.88 10.10
CA ASP A 528 -15.08 -0.94 9.89
C ASP A 528 -14.89 -0.18 8.56
N ALA A 529 -13.66 0.16 8.19
CA ALA A 529 -13.34 0.75 6.89
C ALA A 529 -13.65 -0.19 5.72
N ILE A 530 -13.38 -1.49 5.85
CA ILE A 530 -13.74 -2.49 4.81
C ILE A 530 -15.26 -2.63 4.69
N ILE A 531 -15.98 -2.64 5.81
CA ILE A 531 -17.46 -2.69 5.83
C ILE A 531 -18.04 -1.39 5.22
N GLN A 532 -17.46 -0.24 5.55
CA GLN A 532 -17.84 1.04 4.94
C GLN A 532 -17.55 1.05 3.43
N ALA A 533 -16.44 0.46 2.99
CA ALA A 533 -16.13 0.33 1.58
C ALA A 533 -17.19 -0.47 0.82
N ASP A 534 -17.74 -1.53 1.44
CA ASP A 534 -18.86 -2.29 0.88
C ASP A 534 -20.14 -1.45 0.82
N ALA A 535 -20.45 -0.71 1.88
CA ALA A 535 -21.61 0.19 1.89
C ALA A 535 -21.54 1.23 0.75
N VAL A 536 -20.36 1.80 0.49
CA VAL A 536 -20.14 2.77 -0.60
C VAL A 536 -20.19 2.11 -1.98
N LEU A 537 -19.59 0.93 -2.13
CA LEU A 537 -19.43 0.27 -3.42
C LEU A 537 -20.69 -0.48 -3.87
N THR A 538 -21.31 -1.25 -2.96
CA THR A 538 -22.42 -2.16 -3.27
C THR A 538 -23.74 -1.76 -2.64
N GLY A 539 -23.75 -0.77 -1.75
CA GLY A 539 -24.90 -0.43 -0.91
C GLY A 539 -25.03 -1.30 0.34
N GLY A 540 -23.95 -1.96 0.76
CA GLY A 540 -23.93 -2.81 1.95
C GLY A 540 -24.44 -4.23 1.71
N GLU A 541 -24.43 -4.69 0.45
CA GLU A 541 -24.93 -6.02 0.08
C GLU A 541 -24.22 -7.16 0.82
N ASN A 542 -22.97 -6.94 1.23
CA ASN A 542 -22.12 -7.95 1.87
C ASN A 542 -21.93 -7.71 3.36
N PHE A 543 -22.69 -6.80 3.94
CA PHE A 543 -22.57 -6.40 5.35
C PHE A 543 -22.51 -7.60 6.30
N CYS A 544 -23.43 -8.55 6.15
CA CYS A 544 -23.48 -9.70 7.06
C CYS A 544 -22.35 -10.69 6.82
N GLU A 545 -21.97 -10.97 5.57
CA GLU A 545 -20.85 -11.86 5.26
C GLU A 545 -19.51 -11.30 5.78
N LEU A 546 -19.31 -9.99 5.69
CA LEU A 546 -18.13 -9.31 6.24
C LEU A 546 -18.10 -9.47 7.77
N TRP A 547 -19.20 -9.12 8.45
CA TRP A 547 -19.30 -9.28 9.90
C TRP A 547 -19.15 -10.73 10.36
N GLU A 548 -19.76 -11.69 9.67
CA GLU A 548 -19.60 -13.12 9.97
C GLU A 548 -18.14 -13.56 9.87
N GLY A 549 -17.44 -13.14 8.84
CA GLY A 549 -16.03 -13.49 8.65
C GLY A 549 -15.14 -12.94 9.77
N PHE A 550 -15.29 -11.68 10.13
CA PHE A 550 -14.55 -11.07 11.23
C PHE A 550 -14.94 -11.67 12.60
N ALA A 551 -16.21 -11.84 12.86
CA ALA A 551 -16.70 -12.43 14.11
C ALA A 551 -16.22 -13.88 14.26
N GLU A 552 -16.13 -14.65 13.18
CA GLU A 552 -15.60 -16.01 13.23
C GLU A 552 -14.18 -16.09 13.78
N ARG A 553 -13.40 -15.03 13.62
CA ARG A 553 -12.03 -14.88 14.14
C ARG A 553 -11.92 -13.95 15.35
N GLY A 554 -13.02 -13.75 16.08
CA GLY A 554 -13.04 -13.04 17.35
C GLY A 554 -13.10 -11.52 17.24
N LEU A 555 -13.39 -10.96 16.06
CA LEU A 555 -13.49 -9.51 15.83
C LEU A 555 -14.95 -9.08 15.55
N GLY A 556 -15.91 -9.70 16.27
CA GLY A 556 -17.34 -9.35 16.21
C GLY A 556 -17.69 -8.05 16.95
N VAL A 557 -18.98 -7.72 17.01
CA VAL A 557 -19.46 -6.47 17.64
C VAL A 557 -19.17 -6.41 19.14
N ASP A 558 -19.04 -7.55 19.80
CA ASP A 558 -18.75 -7.67 21.23
C ASP A 558 -17.24 -7.85 21.54
N ALA A 559 -16.38 -7.75 20.53
CA ALA A 559 -14.94 -7.73 20.73
C ALA A 559 -14.51 -6.45 21.47
N THR A 560 -13.59 -6.57 22.41
CA THR A 560 -13.12 -5.41 23.19
C THR A 560 -11.60 -5.40 23.36
N VAL A 561 -11.07 -4.21 23.60
CA VAL A 561 -9.68 -4.02 24.04
C VAL A 561 -9.65 -3.05 25.20
N VAL A 562 -9.03 -3.46 26.31
CA VAL A 562 -8.93 -2.64 27.53
C VAL A 562 -7.49 -2.19 27.72
N GLY A 563 -7.31 -0.89 27.91
CA GLY A 563 -6.01 -0.26 28.03
C GLY A 563 -5.35 -0.03 26.66
N LYS A 564 -4.54 1.02 26.59
CA LYS A 564 -3.69 1.31 25.42
C LYS A 564 -2.28 1.50 25.91
N THR A 565 -1.35 0.72 25.38
CA THR A 565 0.07 1.05 25.53
C THR A 565 0.47 2.05 24.45
N PRO A 566 1.55 2.83 24.62
CA PRO A 566 2.09 3.69 23.55
C PRO A 566 2.42 2.93 22.27
N TRP A 567 2.50 1.60 22.35
CA TRP A 567 2.85 0.70 21.26
C TRP A 567 1.64 -0.01 20.64
N GLY A 568 0.41 0.46 20.95
CA GLY A 568 -0.82 -0.11 20.39
C GLY A 568 -1.27 -1.42 21.03
N GLY A 569 -0.80 -1.72 22.23
CA GLY A 569 -1.22 -2.92 22.97
C GLY A 569 -2.38 -2.64 23.93
N GLY A 570 -2.97 -3.73 24.45
CA GLY A 570 -4.04 -3.75 25.44
C GLY A 570 -4.32 -5.18 25.86
N ILE A 571 -5.34 -5.39 26.69
CA ILE A 571 -5.90 -6.72 26.96
C ILE A 571 -7.12 -6.87 26.07
N ARG A 572 -7.07 -7.86 25.19
CA ARG A 572 -8.12 -8.11 24.18
C ARG A 572 -9.07 -9.18 24.66
N GLU A 573 -10.33 -9.05 24.30
CA GLU A 573 -11.34 -10.10 24.41
C GLU A 573 -11.94 -10.37 23.05
N ASP A 574 -12.03 -11.66 22.70
CA ASP A 574 -12.70 -12.09 21.48
C ASP A 574 -14.19 -11.79 21.54
N GLY A 575 -14.75 -11.26 20.47
CA GLY A 575 -16.17 -11.11 20.22
C GLY A 575 -16.61 -11.97 19.04
N PHE A 576 -17.64 -12.75 19.21
CA PHE A 576 -18.14 -13.67 18.19
C PHE A 576 -19.55 -13.33 17.70
N LYS A 577 -20.13 -12.22 18.19
CA LYS A 577 -21.44 -11.77 17.76
C LYS A 577 -21.36 -10.95 16.49
N VAL A 578 -22.35 -11.13 15.65
CA VAL A 578 -22.62 -10.25 14.50
C VAL A 578 -23.73 -9.28 14.86
N PRO A 579 -23.91 -8.16 14.13
CA PRO A 579 -25.05 -7.27 14.30
C PRO A 579 -26.39 -8.02 14.26
N THR A 580 -27.37 -7.57 15.05
CA THR A 580 -28.69 -8.25 15.20
C THR A 580 -29.42 -8.38 13.88
N VAL A 581 -29.27 -7.41 12.98
CA VAL A 581 -29.82 -7.45 11.61
C VAL A 581 -29.37 -8.68 10.81
N CYS A 582 -28.16 -9.19 11.06
CA CYS A 582 -27.63 -10.38 10.39
C CYS A 582 -28.23 -11.70 10.89
N ASN A 583 -28.90 -11.70 12.05
CA ASN A 583 -29.56 -12.87 12.63
C ASN A 583 -31.08 -12.87 12.39
N GLY A 584 -31.60 -11.97 11.53
CA GLY A 584 -33.04 -11.84 11.28
C GLY A 584 -33.84 -11.23 12.44
N GLY A 585 -33.16 -10.58 13.39
CA GLY A 585 -33.76 -9.75 14.41
C GLY A 585 -34.13 -8.38 13.82
N GLU A 586 -35.30 -7.83 14.18
CA GLU A 586 -35.58 -6.43 14.01
C GLU A 586 -34.58 -5.64 14.90
N GLU A 587 -34.08 -4.50 14.43
CA GLU A 587 -33.27 -3.60 15.25
C GLU A 587 -34.08 -3.28 16.53
N ASP A 588 -33.49 -3.57 17.70
CA ASP A 588 -34.08 -3.19 18.95
C ASP A 588 -33.97 -1.66 19.05
N PRO A 589 -35.11 -0.92 19.08
CA PRO A 589 -35.08 0.54 19.11
C PRO A 589 -34.49 1.10 20.42
N ASP A 590 -34.13 0.25 21.37
CA ASP A 590 -33.65 0.62 22.69
C ASP A 590 -32.14 0.49 22.90
N ASP A 591 -31.37 0.02 21.91
CA ASP A 591 -29.90 0.00 21.95
C ASP A 591 -29.24 1.35 21.50
N GLY A 592 -30.02 2.42 21.45
CA GLY A 592 -29.63 3.74 20.98
C GLY A 592 -29.66 4.83 22.07
N GLU A 593 -28.96 4.66 23.18
CA GLU A 593 -28.48 5.78 23.99
C GLU A 593 -26.96 5.72 24.13
N ASP A 594 -26.28 5.94 23.03
CA ASP A 594 -24.99 6.63 22.99
C ASP A 594 -24.90 7.34 21.62
N ASP A 595 -24.82 8.66 21.72
CA ASP A 595 -24.78 9.62 20.61
C ASP A 595 -23.83 9.19 19.48
N ASP A 596 -24.38 8.57 18.44
CA ASP A 596 -23.70 8.55 17.15
C ASP A 596 -24.72 8.78 16.04
N CYS A 597 -24.44 9.74 15.19
CA CYS A 597 -25.21 10.04 13.99
C CYS A 597 -25.51 8.77 13.22
N GLY A 598 -26.79 8.47 13.04
CA GLY A 598 -27.27 7.28 12.36
C GLY A 598 -26.60 7.08 11.01
N PHE A 599 -26.36 5.85 10.68
CA PHE A 599 -25.56 5.30 9.57
C PHE A 599 -25.95 5.80 8.16
N PHE A 600 -27.00 6.63 8.03
CA PHE A 600 -27.43 7.28 6.80
C PHE A 600 -27.95 8.71 7.09
N GLY A 601 -27.04 9.68 7.09
CA GLY A 601 -27.49 11.07 6.94
C GLY A 601 -26.85 12.12 7.85
N CYS A 602 -25.77 12.67 7.41
CA CYS A 602 -25.43 14.09 7.52
C CYS A 602 -24.68 14.47 6.25
#